data_3459c272bad4899ab4fc7c43f68fd897
#
_entry.id   3459c272bad4899ab4fc7c43f68fd897
#
_cell.length_a   1.000
_cell.length_b   1.000
_cell.length_c   1.000
_cell.angle_alpha   90.00
_cell.angle_beta   90.00
_cell.angle_gamma   90.00
#
_symmetry.space_group_name_H-M   'P 1'
#
loop_
_entity.id
_entity.type
_entity.pdbx_description
1 polymer ?
#
loop_
_entity_poly.entity_id
_entity_poly.type
_entity_poly.pdbx_seq_one_letter_code
_entity_poly.pdbx_strand_id
1 'polypeptide(L)'
;KKPTFKRKKEPPLIYEVHVGMAQEEEKIGTFQEFTHNVLPRIVDAGYNTLQLMAIQEHPYYGSFGYQVSNFFAPSSRFGTPEDLKKLIDTAHTQGLTVLMDLIHSHSVSNEIEGLSRFDGTLFQYFHDGPRGKHKAWDSRCFDYNKHQVLHFLLSNCRYWLDEFHFDGFRFDGVTSMIYLQHGLSRIFTSYNDYFDNSIDEDALTYLALANRVIHCVRPDAITIAEDVSGMPGLAAPQSNGGFGFDYRFAMGVPDYWIRLIKEFKDEDWPIGHLWFELNNRRNDEKTISYAESHDQALVGDQSIIFRLIGKEMYNHMGINDHNLKVDRGIALHKMIRLITLATAGNGYLNFMGNEFGHPEWIDFPREGNNWSYKNARRQWHLTDNVHLKYHLLAEFDNDMIALARTCRLLDQSNVQLLHEDTAKKVIIFKRADLIFVFNFHPYCSFTDYRFEAPPGKYQMILDCDAPEYGGPGRLLPKQTHFTIMEKQKPQNHHMLSLYLPARSAFVLYSATEDPQP
;
A
#
# COMPACT_ATOMS: atom_id res chain seq x y z
N LYS A 1 -24.99 -5.89 -25.42
CA LYS A 1 -24.67 -6.07 -24.00
C LYS A 1 -23.17 -6.11 -23.90
N LYS A 2 -22.51 -5.11 -23.33
CA LYS A 2 -21.09 -5.17 -22.98
C LYS A 2 -20.89 -6.32 -21.98
N PRO A 3 -19.82 -7.14 -22.12
CA PRO A 3 -19.50 -8.12 -21.09
C PRO A 3 -19.25 -7.36 -19.79
N THR A 4 -20.04 -7.64 -18.78
CA THR A 4 -19.80 -7.10 -17.44
C THR A 4 -18.53 -7.71 -16.90
N PHE A 5 -17.52 -6.89 -16.60
CA PHE A 5 -16.31 -7.34 -15.90
C PHE A 5 -16.74 -8.00 -14.58
N LYS A 6 -16.25 -9.20 -14.36
CA LYS A 6 -16.39 -9.89 -13.07
C LYS A 6 -15.02 -9.96 -12.43
N ARG A 7 -14.88 -9.30 -11.30
CA ARG A 7 -13.66 -9.33 -10.51
C ARG A 7 -13.32 -10.78 -10.12
N LYS A 8 -12.07 -11.16 -10.28
CA LYS A 8 -11.57 -12.41 -9.70
C LYS A 8 -11.52 -12.26 -8.17
N LYS A 9 -11.91 -13.29 -7.44
CA LYS A 9 -11.81 -13.33 -5.97
C LYS A 9 -10.38 -13.63 -5.54
N GLU A 10 -9.44 -12.77 -5.95
CA GLU A 10 -8.04 -12.82 -5.52
C GLU A 10 -7.80 -11.71 -4.50
N PRO A 11 -6.88 -11.90 -3.54
CA PRO A 11 -6.44 -10.81 -2.67
C PRO A 11 -5.93 -9.63 -3.49
N PRO A 12 -6.24 -8.39 -3.09
CA PRO A 12 -5.82 -7.21 -3.84
C PRO A 12 -4.31 -7.00 -3.73
N LEU A 13 -3.65 -6.95 -4.88
CA LEU A 13 -2.31 -6.44 -5.09
C LEU A 13 -2.48 -5.09 -5.77
N ILE A 14 -2.46 -4.03 -4.97
CA ILE A 14 -2.88 -2.69 -5.37
C ILE A 14 -1.69 -1.92 -5.91
N TYR A 15 -1.89 -1.29 -7.06
CA TYR A 15 -1.01 -0.25 -7.57
C TYR A 15 -1.73 1.10 -7.42
N GLU A 16 -1.26 1.92 -6.49
CA GLU A 16 -1.81 3.24 -6.18
C GLU A 16 -1.20 4.30 -7.10
N VAL A 17 -2.02 5.15 -7.71
CA VAL A 17 -1.58 6.15 -8.69
C VAL A 17 -2.28 7.48 -8.55
N HIS A 18 -1.55 8.55 -8.83
CA HIS A 18 -2.10 9.87 -9.14
C HIS A 18 -2.02 10.12 -10.65
N VAL A 19 -3.16 10.20 -11.33
CA VAL A 19 -3.21 10.27 -12.80
C VAL A 19 -2.37 11.43 -13.36
N GLY A 20 -2.53 12.64 -12.80
CA GLY A 20 -1.85 13.82 -13.27
C GLY A 20 -0.32 13.79 -13.12
N MET A 21 0.18 13.00 -12.16
CA MET A 21 1.60 12.87 -11.87
C MET A 21 2.24 11.63 -12.51
N ALA A 22 1.43 10.72 -13.04
CA ALA A 22 1.91 9.43 -13.54
C ALA A 22 2.68 9.50 -14.85
N GLN A 23 2.71 10.64 -15.51
CA GLN A 23 3.43 10.86 -16.77
C GLN A 23 4.82 11.49 -16.53
N GLU A 24 5.67 11.51 -17.54
CA GLU A 24 7.07 11.93 -17.43
C GLU A 24 7.32 13.41 -17.68
N GLU A 25 6.52 14.05 -18.51
CA GLU A 25 6.68 15.46 -18.82
C GLU A 25 6.31 16.36 -17.62
N GLU A 26 6.88 17.55 -17.54
CA GLU A 26 6.60 18.53 -16.47
C GLU A 26 5.26 19.25 -16.70
N LYS A 27 4.18 18.49 -16.64
CA LYS A 27 2.79 18.94 -16.81
C LYS A 27 1.80 18.06 -16.05
N ILE A 28 0.53 18.40 -16.07
CA ILE A 28 -0.54 17.52 -15.58
C ILE A 28 -0.82 16.44 -16.64
N GLY A 29 -0.73 15.18 -16.26
CA GLY A 29 -1.09 14.04 -17.10
C GLY A 29 -2.59 13.87 -17.25
N THR A 30 -3.00 13.19 -18.31
CA THR A 30 -4.40 12.96 -18.66
C THR A 30 -4.79 11.49 -18.51
N PHE A 31 -6.12 11.20 -18.40
CA PHE A 31 -6.64 9.83 -18.44
C PHE A 31 -6.21 9.09 -19.71
N GLN A 32 -6.15 9.77 -20.85
CA GLN A 32 -5.69 9.16 -22.10
C GLN A 32 -4.22 8.79 -22.06
N GLU A 33 -3.34 9.70 -21.63
CA GLU A 33 -1.90 9.43 -21.49
C GLU A 33 -1.64 8.30 -20.49
N PHE A 34 -2.35 8.32 -19.37
CA PHE A 34 -2.28 7.24 -18.38
C PHE A 34 -2.66 5.88 -18.99
N THR A 35 -3.79 5.84 -19.70
CA THR A 35 -4.27 4.60 -20.33
C THR A 35 -3.27 4.02 -21.34
N HIS A 36 -2.58 4.88 -22.09
CA HIS A 36 -1.66 4.41 -23.14
C HIS A 36 -0.24 4.10 -22.62
N ASN A 37 0.26 4.90 -21.67
CA ASN A 37 1.68 4.88 -21.30
C ASN A 37 1.95 4.20 -19.95
N VAL A 38 1.00 4.26 -19.00
CA VAL A 38 1.23 3.80 -17.61
C VAL A 38 0.47 2.51 -17.30
N LEU A 39 -0.79 2.40 -17.73
CA LEU A 39 -1.60 1.21 -17.48
C LEU A 39 -0.93 -0.10 -17.95
N PRO A 40 -0.30 -0.19 -19.14
CA PRO A 40 0.42 -1.39 -19.55
C PRO A 40 1.54 -1.79 -18.58
N ARG A 41 2.30 -0.82 -18.04
CA ARG A 41 3.37 -1.08 -17.06
C ARG A 41 2.85 -1.76 -15.80
N ILE A 42 1.67 -1.32 -15.32
CA ILE A 42 1.02 -1.89 -14.12
C ILE A 42 0.59 -3.34 -14.38
N VAL A 43 0.05 -3.60 -15.56
CA VAL A 43 -0.34 -4.96 -15.99
C VAL A 43 0.87 -5.87 -16.08
N ASP A 44 1.94 -5.41 -16.74
CA ASP A 44 3.18 -6.17 -16.93
C ASP A 44 3.87 -6.46 -15.58
N ALA A 45 3.81 -5.52 -14.63
CA ALA A 45 4.30 -5.71 -13.27
C ALA A 45 3.47 -6.72 -12.44
N GLY A 46 2.34 -7.19 -12.98
CA GLY A 46 1.54 -8.27 -12.37
C GLY A 46 0.57 -7.84 -11.27
N TYR A 47 0.39 -6.56 -11.00
CA TYR A 47 -0.65 -6.08 -10.08
C TYR A 47 -2.04 -6.40 -10.62
N ASN A 48 -3.02 -6.63 -9.74
CA ASN A 48 -4.38 -7.01 -10.13
C ASN A 48 -5.42 -5.95 -9.80
N THR A 49 -5.02 -4.89 -9.12
CA THR A 49 -5.91 -3.81 -8.66
C THR A 49 -5.23 -2.45 -8.87
N LEU A 50 -5.93 -1.56 -9.55
CA LEU A 50 -5.55 -0.16 -9.75
C LEU A 50 -6.33 0.69 -8.75
N GLN A 51 -5.67 1.48 -7.92
CA GLN A 51 -6.29 2.49 -7.06
C GLN A 51 -5.97 3.87 -7.58
N LEU A 52 -7.00 4.57 -8.06
CA LEU A 52 -6.89 5.97 -8.48
C LEU A 52 -7.02 6.87 -7.25
N MET A 53 -5.97 7.61 -6.92
CA MET A 53 -6.04 8.69 -5.93
C MET A 53 -7.10 9.71 -6.36
N ALA A 54 -7.58 10.51 -5.41
CA ALA A 54 -8.71 11.44 -5.57
C ALA A 54 -8.79 12.12 -6.95
N ILE A 55 -9.76 11.68 -7.76
CA ILE A 55 -9.99 12.17 -9.13
C ILE A 55 -11.23 13.06 -9.24
N GLN A 56 -11.97 13.26 -8.15
CA GLN A 56 -13.11 14.16 -8.12
C GLN A 56 -12.65 15.61 -8.38
N GLU A 57 -13.54 16.46 -8.91
CA GLU A 57 -13.19 17.83 -9.24
C GLU A 57 -12.77 18.62 -8.00
N HIS A 58 -11.69 19.38 -8.12
CA HIS A 58 -11.07 20.14 -7.05
C HIS A 58 -10.46 21.44 -7.58
N PRO A 59 -10.50 22.55 -6.82
CA PRO A 59 -10.07 23.86 -7.32
C PRO A 59 -8.54 24.00 -7.37
N TYR A 60 -7.80 23.26 -6.53
CA TYR A 60 -6.36 23.40 -6.39
C TYR A 60 -5.63 22.08 -6.64
N TYR A 61 -4.79 22.04 -7.70
CA TYR A 61 -4.04 20.83 -8.07
C TYR A 61 -3.11 20.34 -6.97
N GLY A 62 -2.48 21.26 -6.21
CA GLY A 62 -1.59 20.92 -5.09
C GLY A 62 -2.29 20.27 -3.90
N SER A 63 -3.63 20.14 -3.92
CA SER A 63 -4.37 19.32 -2.95
C SER A 63 -4.37 17.83 -3.28
N PHE A 64 -3.71 17.41 -4.35
CA PHE A 64 -3.68 16.04 -4.87
C PHE A 64 -5.06 15.45 -5.21
N GLY A 65 -6.10 16.29 -5.27
CA GLY A 65 -7.50 15.92 -5.41
C GLY A 65 -8.27 15.75 -4.10
N TYR A 66 -7.62 15.88 -2.95
CA TYR A 66 -8.28 15.65 -1.65
C TYR A 66 -9.10 16.85 -1.14
N GLN A 67 -9.06 18.01 -1.80
CA GLN A 67 -9.92 19.16 -1.52
C GLN A 67 -11.07 19.24 -2.55
N VAL A 68 -12.02 18.31 -2.45
CA VAL A 68 -13.08 18.12 -3.42
C VAL A 68 -14.07 19.29 -3.40
N SER A 69 -14.37 19.83 -4.59
CA SER A 69 -15.39 20.86 -4.82
C SER A 69 -16.66 20.30 -5.47
N ASN A 70 -16.54 19.31 -6.38
CA ASN A 70 -17.69 18.67 -7.02
C ASN A 70 -17.57 17.15 -6.93
N PHE A 71 -18.47 16.54 -6.19
CA PHE A 71 -18.45 15.11 -5.86
C PHE A 71 -18.92 14.22 -7.02
N PHE A 72 -19.66 14.76 -7.99
CA PHE A 72 -20.27 14.02 -9.11
C PHE A 72 -19.57 14.28 -10.47
N ALA A 73 -18.37 14.86 -10.45
CA ALA A 73 -17.60 15.08 -11.66
C ALA A 73 -16.14 14.64 -11.46
N PRO A 74 -15.53 13.96 -12.45
CA PRO A 74 -14.09 13.80 -12.48
C PRO A 74 -13.43 15.16 -12.77
N SER A 75 -12.21 15.33 -12.28
CA SER A 75 -11.46 16.59 -12.50
C SER A 75 -11.21 16.83 -13.99
N SER A 76 -11.62 18.00 -14.43
CA SER A 76 -11.41 18.47 -15.80
C SER A 76 -9.94 18.59 -16.20
N ARG A 77 -9.05 18.63 -15.20
CA ARG A 77 -7.56 18.64 -15.42
C ARG A 77 -7.07 17.37 -16.07
N PHE A 78 -7.72 16.23 -15.81
CA PHE A 78 -7.28 14.93 -16.31
C PHE A 78 -7.95 14.52 -17.62
N GLY A 79 -8.94 15.26 -18.09
CA GLY A 79 -9.68 14.98 -19.32
C GLY A 79 -11.20 14.96 -19.13
N THR A 80 -11.88 14.27 -20.04
CA THR A 80 -13.35 14.18 -20.04
C THR A 80 -13.83 12.98 -19.21
N PRO A 81 -15.12 12.97 -18.80
CA PRO A 81 -15.74 11.78 -18.19
C PRO A 81 -15.63 10.53 -19.08
N GLU A 82 -15.71 10.68 -20.40
CA GLU A 82 -15.56 9.61 -21.38
C GLU A 82 -14.14 9.03 -21.38
N ASP A 83 -13.13 9.86 -21.18
CA ASP A 83 -11.73 9.42 -21.08
C ASP A 83 -11.53 8.55 -19.83
N LEU A 84 -12.12 8.94 -18.69
CA LEU A 84 -12.11 8.14 -17.48
C LEU A 84 -12.84 6.80 -17.67
N LYS A 85 -14.02 6.82 -18.29
CA LYS A 85 -14.76 5.58 -18.62
C LYS A 85 -13.95 4.65 -19.51
N LYS A 86 -13.23 5.23 -20.49
CA LYS A 86 -12.33 4.47 -21.37
C LYS A 86 -11.15 3.87 -20.61
N LEU A 87 -10.55 4.60 -19.67
CA LEU A 87 -9.50 4.10 -18.81
C LEU A 87 -9.98 2.87 -18.03
N ILE A 88 -11.15 2.97 -17.36
CA ILE A 88 -11.72 1.88 -16.56
C ILE A 88 -12.05 0.66 -17.45
N ASP A 89 -12.69 0.89 -18.61
CA ASP A 89 -13.01 -0.19 -19.57
C ASP A 89 -11.73 -0.89 -20.07
N THR A 90 -10.67 -0.13 -20.32
CA THR A 90 -9.37 -0.69 -20.74
C THR A 90 -8.72 -1.49 -19.60
N ALA A 91 -8.73 -0.97 -18.37
CA ALA A 91 -8.23 -1.68 -17.20
C ALA A 91 -8.98 -3.01 -16.97
N HIS A 92 -10.30 -2.99 -17.07
CA HIS A 92 -11.14 -4.20 -17.00
C HIS A 92 -10.81 -5.21 -18.10
N THR A 93 -10.55 -4.74 -19.33
CA THR A 93 -10.14 -5.63 -20.45
C THR A 93 -8.81 -6.31 -20.17
N GLN A 94 -7.92 -5.66 -19.44
CA GLN A 94 -6.64 -6.21 -18.98
C GLN A 94 -6.76 -7.04 -17.69
N GLY A 95 -7.98 -7.17 -17.13
CA GLY A 95 -8.25 -7.96 -15.93
C GLY A 95 -7.99 -7.26 -14.60
N LEU A 96 -7.78 -5.93 -14.60
CA LEU A 96 -7.59 -5.14 -13.40
C LEU A 96 -8.92 -4.77 -12.73
N THR A 97 -8.98 -4.87 -11.42
CA THR A 97 -9.98 -4.21 -10.57
C THR A 97 -9.64 -2.73 -10.46
N VAL A 98 -10.61 -1.83 -10.52
CA VAL A 98 -10.36 -0.38 -10.43
C VAL A 98 -11.07 0.22 -9.23
N LEU A 99 -10.29 0.74 -8.29
CA LEU A 99 -10.76 1.43 -7.08
C LEU A 99 -10.55 2.93 -7.22
N MET A 100 -11.36 3.69 -6.51
CA MET A 100 -11.26 5.15 -6.42
C MET A 100 -11.11 5.58 -4.96
N ASP A 101 -10.25 6.56 -4.70
CA ASP A 101 -10.24 7.26 -3.43
C ASP A 101 -11.49 8.13 -3.30
N LEU A 102 -12.29 7.89 -2.28
CA LEU A 102 -13.55 8.56 -2.03
C LEU A 102 -13.43 9.49 -0.83
N ILE A 103 -13.51 10.80 -1.07
CA ILE A 103 -13.34 11.83 -0.05
C ILE A 103 -14.71 12.21 0.49
N HIS A 104 -15.21 11.46 1.47
CA HIS A 104 -16.45 11.76 2.19
C HIS A 104 -16.21 12.22 3.64
N SER A 105 -14.95 12.35 4.03
CA SER A 105 -14.54 12.88 5.33
C SER A 105 -14.70 14.41 5.40
N HIS A 106 -14.53 15.10 4.26
CA HIS A 106 -14.55 16.56 4.22
C HIS A 106 -14.82 17.09 2.81
N SER A 107 -14.93 18.40 2.69
CA SER A 107 -15.02 19.15 1.43
C SER A 107 -14.12 20.37 1.50
N VAL A 108 -13.71 20.90 0.37
CA VAL A 108 -12.95 22.14 0.29
C VAL A 108 -13.68 23.31 0.98
N SER A 109 -12.94 24.17 1.65
CA SER A 109 -13.48 25.37 2.31
C SER A 109 -13.79 26.52 1.36
N ASN A 110 -13.43 26.41 0.07
CA ASN A 110 -13.70 27.43 -0.96
C ASN A 110 -15.21 27.75 -1.04
N GLU A 111 -15.56 29.03 -0.90
CA GLU A 111 -16.96 29.48 -0.87
C GLU A 111 -17.52 29.83 -2.27
N ILE A 112 -16.66 29.89 -3.30
CA ILE A 112 -17.02 30.21 -4.68
C ILE A 112 -17.21 28.93 -5.49
N GLU A 113 -16.29 27.98 -5.32
CA GLU A 113 -16.30 26.68 -6.00
C GLU A 113 -16.60 25.57 -4.99
N GLY A 114 -17.71 24.84 -5.15
CA GLY A 114 -18.06 23.71 -4.32
C GLY A 114 -19.24 23.97 -3.38
N LEU A 115 -19.30 23.20 -2.29
CA LEU A 115 -20.46 23.12 -1.43
C LEU A 115 -20.43 24.07 -0.23
N SER A 116 -19.30 24.75 0.03
CA SER A 116 -19.07 25.47 1.29
C SER A 116 -20.11 26.54 1.59
N ARG A 117 -20.64 27.23 0.55
CA ARG A 117 -21.71 28.23 0.67
C ARG A 117 -22.76 28.07 -0.41
N PHE A 118 -23.17 26.84 -0.70
CA PHE A 118 -24.04 26.52 -1.84
C PHE A 118 -25.42 27.20 -1.77
N ASP A 119 -26.02 27.27 -0.59
CA ASP A 119 -27.32 27.95 -0.36
C ASP A 119 -27.17 29.38 0.25
N GLY A 120 -25.93 29.88 0.32
CA GLY A 120 -25.60 31.16 0.98
C GLY A 120 -25.27 31.01 2.47
N THR A 121 -25.48 29.84 3.08
CA THR A 121 -25.05 29.52 4.44
C THR A 121 -23.80 28.64 4.44
N LEU A 122 -23.15 28.51 5.60
CA LEU A 122 -21.98 27.63 5.76
C LEU A 122 -22.34 26.24 6.31
N PHE A 123 -23.61 25.97 6.50
CA PHE A 123 -24.07 24.76 7.20
C PHE A 123 -25.14 23.94 6.46
N GLN A 124 -25.38 24.18 5.17
CA GLN A 124 -26.32 23.34 4.42
C GLN A 124 -25.90 21.86 4.41
N TYR A 125 -24.63 21.58 4.11
CA TYR A 125 -24.05 20.24 4.09
C TYR A 125 -23.25 19.91 5.35
N PHE A 126 -22.79 20.93 6.05
CA PHE A 126 -21.79 20.83 7.10
C PHE A 126 -22.37 21.15 8.46
N HIS A 127 -21.64 20.82 9.51
CA HIS A 127 -21.99 21.27 10.86
C HIS A 127 -21.91 22.79 10.95
N ASP A 128 -22.76 23.39 11.76
CA ASP A 128 -22.68 24.81 12.08
C ASP A 128 -21.50 25.10 13.03
N GLY A 129 -20.97 26.31 12.91
CA GLY A 129 -19.90 26.81 13.78
C GLY A 129 -18.58 26.05 13.67
N PRO A 130 -17.80 25.95 14.77
CA PRO A 130 -16.46 25.37 14.78
C PRO A 130 -16.41 23.88 14.39
N ARG A 131 -17.47 23.11 14.67
CA ARG A 131 -17.55 21.69 14.32
C ARG A 131 -17.56 21.48 12.78
N GLY A 132 -18.06 22.46 12.03
CA GLY A 132 -18.07 22.42 10.57
C GLY A 132 -16.73 22.71 9.90
N LYS A 133 -15.64 22.91 10.68
CA LYS A 133 -14.30 23.22 10.17
C LYS A 133 -13.29 22.18 10.64
N HIS A 134 -12.57 21.61 9.70
CA HIS A 134 -11.44 20.73 10.02
C HIS A 134 -10.19 21.58 10.29
N LYS A 135 -9.69 21.55 11.53
CA LYS A 135 -8.60 22.45 11.99
C LYS A 135 -7.26 22.23 11.27
N ALA A 136 -6.96 20.98 10.90
CA ALA A 136 -5.68 20.63 10.28
C ALA A 136 -5.69 20.73 8.75
N TRP A 137 -6.87 20.58 8.10
CA TRP A 137 -6.96 20.47 6.64
C TRP A 137 -7.60 21.68 5.95
N ASP A 138 -7.94 22.73 6.68
CA ASP A 138 -8.66 23.90 6.17
C ASP A 138 -9.86 23.52 5.28
N SER A 139 -10.70 22.63 5.78
CA SER A 139 -11.82 22.04 5.04
C SER A 139 -13.11 22.07 5.83
N ARG A 140 -14.22 21.68 5.21
CA ARG A 140 -15.55 21.59 5.82
C ARG A 140 -15.85 20.16 6.21
N CYS A 141 -16.43 19.96 7.43
CA CYS A 141 -16.83 18.64 7.93
C CYS A 141 -18.33 18.44 7.72
N PHE A 142 -18.69 17.36 7.04
CA PHE A 142 -20.08 17.00 6.78
C PHE A 142 -20.87 16.74 8.06
N ASP A 143 -22.16 17.14 8.04
CA ASP A 143 -23.12 16.82 9.09
C ASP A 143 -23.90 15.56 8.69
N TYR A 144 -23.40 14.41 9.09
CA TYR A 144 -23.97 13.10 8.73
C TYR A 144 -25.33 12.84 9.36
N ASN A 145 -25.77 13.65 10.33
CA ASN A 145 -27.12 13.57 10.90
C ASN A 145 -28.22 14.10 9.94
N LYS A 146 -27.83 14.91 8.95
CA LYS A 146 -28.78 15.45 7.97
C LYS A 146 -29.15 14.40 6.91
N HIS A 147 -30.44 14.08 6.81
CA HIS A 147 -30.94 13.14 5.80
C HIS A 147 -30.52 13.52 4.38
N GLN A 148 -30.52 14.79 4.03
CA GLN A 148 -30.12 15.28 2.71
C GLN A 148 -28.62 15.04 2.45
N VAL A 149 -27.78 15.19 3.47
CA VAL A 149 -26.34 14.89 3.38
C VAL A 149 -26.11 13.38 3.20
N LEU A 150 -26.82 12.55 3.97
CA LEU A 150 -26.78 11.10 3.78
C LEU A 150 -27.20 10.71 2.35
N HIS A 151 -28.32 11.25 1.84
CA HIS A 151 -28.77 11.00 0.46
C HIS A 151 -27.71 11.43 -0.56
N PHE A 152 -27.11 12.60 -0.38
CA PHE A 152 -26.08 13.13 -1.26
C PHE A 152 -24.86 12.18 -1.32
N LEU A 153 -24.31 11.82 -0.18
CA LEU A 153 -23.09 10.99 -0.09
C LEU A 153 -23.35 9.53 -0.53
N LEU A 154 -24.48 8.93 -0.13
CA LEU A 154 -24.86 7.58 -0.57
C LEU A 154 -25.16 7.53 -2.07
N SER A 155 -25.80 8.56 -2.62
CA SER A 155 -26.01 8.69 -4.08
C SER A 155 -24.69 8.84 -4.82
N ASN A 156 -23.70 9.50 -4.22
CA ASN A 156 -22.37 9.63 -4.79
C ASN A 156 -21.65 8.28 -4.88
N CYS A 157 -21.70 7.44 -3.84
CA CYS A 157 -21.18 6.08 -3.91
C CYS A 157 -21.82 5.30 -5.08
N ARG A 158 -23.15 5.34 -5.17
CA ARG A 158 -23.88 4.67 -6.26
C ARG A 158 -23.52 5.22 -7.64
N TYR A 159 -23.39 6.53 -7.78
CA TYR A 159 -23.07 7.19 -9.05
C TYR A 159 -21.75 6.69 -9.65
N TRP A 160 -20.69 6.63 -8.86
CA TRP A 160 -19.39 6.17 -9.34
C TRP A 160 -19.40 4.68 -9.71
N LEU A 161 -20.20 3.85 -9.03
CA LEU A 161 -20.37 2.44 -9.39
C LEU A 161 -21.22 2.27 -10.67
N ASP A 162 -22.37 2.96 -10.78
CA ASP A 162 -23.31 2.78 -11.89
C ASP A 162 -22.85 3.48 -13.16
N GLU A 163 -22.31 4.71 -13.06
CA GLU A 163 -21.98 5.54 -14.22
C GLU A 163 -20.57 5.28 -14.76
N PHE A 164 -19.60 5.07 -13.87
CA PHE A 164 -18.19 4.87 -14.25
C PHE A 164 -17.74 3.42 -14.14
N HIS A 165 -18.51 2.57 -13.47
CA HIS A 165 -18.19 1.15 -13.26
C HIS A 165 -16.94 0.89 -12.42
N PHE A 166 -16.64 1.76 -11.44
CA PHE A 166 -15.65 1.43 -10.44
C PHE A 166 -15.98 0.14 -9.71
N ASP A 167 -14.97 -0.58 -9.25
CA ASP A 167 -15.11 -1.85 -8.54
C ASP A 167 -15.12 -1.67 -7.02
N GLY A 168 -15.08 -0.44 -6.55
CA GLY A 168 -15.10 -0.11 -5.14
C GLY A 168 -14.29 1.14 -4.79
N PHE A 169 -14.06 1.33 -3.49
CA PHE A 169 -13.53 2.57 -2.96
C PHE A 169 -12.53 2.36 -1.83
N ARG A 170 -11.53 3.23 -1.76
CA ARG A 170 -10.81 3.53 -0.54
C ARG A 170 -11.42 4.79 0.06
N PHE A 171 -11.94 4.70 1.28
CA PHE A 171 -12.48 5.84 2.02
C PHE A 171 -11.36 6.59 2.72
N ASP A 172 -11.18 7.83 2.34
CA ASP A 172 -10.17 8.74 2.88
C ASP A 172 -10.56 9.29 4.24
N GLY A 173 -9.60 9.37 5.16
CA GLY A 173 -9.76 10.08 6.41
C GLY A 173 -10.82 9.52 7.36
N VAL A 174 -11.02 8.20 7.41
CA VAL A 174 -12.05 7.57 8.26
C VAL A 174 -11.87 7.94 9.73
N THR A 175 -10.64 7.97 10.25
CA THR A 175 -10.38 8.43 11.63
C THR A 175 -10.92 9.83 11.87
N SER A 176 -10.76 10.73 10.90
CA SER A 176 -11.27 12.11 10.98
C SER A 176 -12.80 12.19 11.00
N MET A 177 -13.48 11.22 10.40
CA MET A 177 -14.94 11.12 10.40
C MET A 177 -15.48 10.65 11.74
N ILE A 178 -14.91 9.56 12.27
CA ILE A 178 -15.47 8.82 13.41
C ILE A 178 -15.18 9.42 14.78
N TYR A 179 -14.29 10.42 14.86
CA TYR A 179 -13.98 11.11 16.11
C TYR A 179 -14.23 12.61 16.01
N LEU A 180 -14.94 13.19 17.00
CA LEU A 180 -15.30 14.62 17.05
C LEU A 180 -14.09 15.56 17.04
N GLN A 181 -12.92 15.09 17.50
CA GLN A 181 -11.65 15.80 17.45
C GLN A 181 -10.82 15.42 16.21
N HIS A 182 -11.41 14.71 15.24
CA HIS A 182 -10.73 14.24 14.03
C HIS A 182 -9.54 13.31 14.28
N GLY A 183 -9.47 12.65 15.44
CA GLY A 183 -8.33 11.84 15.86
C GLY A 183 -7.07 12.63 16.21
N LEU A 184 -7.10 13.96 16.13
CA LEU A 184 -5.95 14.82 16.42
C LEU A 184 -5.58 14.77 17.89
N SER A 185 -4.28 14.57 18.18
CA SER A 185 -3.71 14.54 19.54
C SER A 185 -4.34 13.49 20.46
N ARG A 186 -4.93 12.43 19.90
CA ARG A 186 -5.55 11.34 20.64
C ARG A 186 -4.64 10.12 20.64
N ILE A 187 -4.48 9.51 21.80
CA ILE A 187 -3.77 8.24 22.00
C ILE A 187 -4.78 7.23 22.50
N PHE A 188 -4.83 6.07 21.84
CA PHE A 188 -5.69 4.94 22.21
C PHE A 188 -4.86 3.97 23.06
N THR A 189 -5.10 3.92 24.36
CA THR A 189 -4.35 3.09 25.32
C THR A 189 -5.15 1.93 25.87
N SER A 190 -6.48 1.98 25.73
CA SER A 190 -7.39 0.95 26.17
C SER A 190 -8.52 0.75 25.16
N TYR A 191 -9.20 -0.39 25.27
CA TYR A 191 -10.36 -0.67 24.42
C TYR A 191 -11.49 0.37 24.58
N ASN A 192 -11.67 0.91 25.78
CA ASN A 192 -12.70 1.92 26.06
C ASN A 192 -12.42 3.25 25.35
N ASP A 193 -11.16 3.56 25.01
CA ASP A 193 -10.81 4.79 24.30
C ASP A 193 -11.41 4.85 22.90
N TYR A 194 -11.74 3.70 22.31
CA TYR A 194 -12.38 3.63 21.00
C TYR A 194 -13.87 3.96 21.02
N PHE A 195 -14.54 3.88 22.18
CA PHE A 195 -16.00 3.94 22.30
C PHE A 195 -16.48 4.95 23.36
N ASP A 196 -15.71 5.99 23.61
CA ASP A 196 -16.10 7.05 24.54
C ASP A 196 -16.98 8.14 23.86
N ASN A 197 -17.36 9.17 24.61
CA ASN A 197 -18.21 10.27 24.14
C ASN A 197 -17.59 11.14 23.02
N SER A 198 -16.40 10.81 22.54
CA SER A 198 -15.74 11.51 21.42
C SER A 198 -16.08 10.93 20.05
N ILE A 199 -16.84 9.85 20.02
CA ILE A 199 -17.28 9.22 18.77
C ILE A 199 -18.35 10.08 18.10
N ASP A 200 -18.27 10.16 16.78
CA ASP A 200 -19.35 10.63 15.91
C ASP A 200 -20.20 9.42 15.46
N GLU A 201 -21.29 9.14 16.19
CA GLU A 201 -22.19 8.01 15.90
C GLU A 201 -22.89 8.17 14.55
N ASP A 202 -23.15 9.41 14.12
CA ASP A 202 -23.77 9.69 12.82
C ASP A 202 -22.81 9.34 11.67
N ALA A 203 -21.51 9.65 11.84
CA ALA A 203 -20.48 9.26 10.89
C ALA A 203 -20.32 7.72 10.81
N LEU A 204 -20.32 7.02 11.93
CA LEU A 204 -20.29 5.56 11.95
C LEU A 204 -21.51 4.94 11.27
N THR A 205 -22.69 5.51 11.52
CA THR A 205 -23.95 5.10 10.86
C THR A 205 -23.86 5.33 9.36
N TYR A 206 -23.34 6.49 8.93
CA TYR A 206 -23.11 6.77 7.52
C TYR A 206 -22.18 5.73 6.88
N LEU A 207 -21.04 5.41 7.49
CA LEU A 207 -20.08 4.44 6.95
C LEU A 207 -20.70 3.05 6.81
N ALA A 208 -21.47 2.61 7.79
CA ALA A 208 -22.20 1.34 7.72
C ALA A 208 -23.23 1.33 6.58
N LEU A 209 -23.99 2.43 6.41
CA LEU A 209 -24.93 2.59 5.31
C LEU A 209 -24.24 2.64 3.96
N ALA A 210 -23.11 3.34 3.84
CA ALA A 210 -22.32 3.42 2.62
C ALA A 210 -21.86 2.03 2.16
N ASN A 211 -21.26 1.24 3.06
CA ASN A 211 -20.86 -0.14 2.78
C ASN A 211 -22.05 -0.99 2.33
N ARG A 212 -23.19 -0.86 3.00
CA ARG A 212 -24.42 -1.60 2.61
C ARG A 212 -24.91 -1.19 1.22
N VAL A 213 -24.97 0.09 0.91
CA VAL A 213 -25.41 0.59 -0.42
C VAL A 213 -24.45 0.10 -1.51
N ILE A 214 -23.14 0.23 -1.29
CA ILE A 214 -22.10 -0.21 -2.23
C ILE A 214 -22.28 -1.69 -2.57
N HIS A 215 -22.39 -2.57 -1.57
CA HIS A 215 -22.53 -4.01 -1.79
C HIS A 215 -23.92 -4.42 -2.28
N CYS A 216 -24.98 -3.59 -2.05
CA CYS A 216 -26.27 -3.81 -2.69
C CYS A 216 -26.24 -3.49 -4.19
N VAL A 217 -25.51 -2.45 -4.59
CA VAL A 217 -25.34 -2.05 -6.00
C VAL A 217 -24.39 -3.01 -6.71
N ARG A 218 -23.26 -3.31 -6.06
CA ARG A 218 -22.22 -4.18 -6.60
C ARG A 218 -21.74 -5.18 -5.52
N PRO A 219 -22.28 -6.40 -5.50
CA PRO A 219 -21.99 -7.38 -4.44
C PRO A 219 -20.54 -7.83 -4.34
N ASP A 220 -19.74 -7.68 -5.41
CA ASP A 220 -18.31 -7.99 -5.47
C ASP A 220 -17.41 -6.75 -5.33
N ALA A 221 -17.96 -5.59 -4.96
CA ALA A 221 -17.19 -4.39 -4.69
C ALA A 221 -16.15 -4.62 -3.58
N ILE A 222 -15.11 -3.78 -3.59
CA ILE A 222 -14.12 -3.71 -2.52
C ILE A 222 -14.26 -2.36 -1.80
N THR A 223 -14.39 -2.39 -0.49
CA THR A 223 -14.32 -1.18 0.34
C THR A 223 -13.16 -1.26 1.32
N ILE A 224 -12.35 -0.19 1.36
CA ILE A 224 -11.14 -0.08 2.17
C ILE A 224 -11.26 1.13 3.08
N ALA A 225 -11.08 0.96 4.38
CA ALA A 225 -11.01 2.07 5.32
C ALA A 225 -9.56 2.55 5.50
N GLU A 226 -9.32 3.83 5.28
CA GLU A 226 -8.09 4.49 5.73
C GLU A 226 -8.31 5.00 7.15
N ASP A 227 -7.76 4.28 8.12
CA ASP A 227 -7.93 4.57 9.54
C ASP A 227 -6.66 4.32 10.33
N VAL A 228 -6.16 5.36 11.01
CA VAL A 228 -4.97 5.30 11.87
C VAL A 228 -5.32 4.98 13.33
N SER A 229 -6.59 5.10 13.74
CA SER A 229 -6.98 4.91 15.14
C SER A 229 -6.89 3.47 15.60
N GLY A 230 -7.05 2.52 14.70
CA GLY A 230 -7.17 1.11 15.03
C GLY A 230 -8.55 0.73 15.57
N MET A 231 -9.60 1.53 15.31
CA MET A 231 -10.96 1.25 15.80
C MET A 231 -11.40 -0.17 15.47
N PRO A 232 -11.85 -0.94 16.47
CA PRO A 232 -12.34 -2.31 16.27
C PRO A 232 -13.61 -2.36 15.42
N GLY A 233 -13.70 -3.37 14.55
CA GLY A 233 -14.93 -3.65 13.79
C GLY A 233 -15.07 -2.90 12.48
N LEU A 234 -14.16 -2.00 12.11
CA LEU A 234 -14.26 -1.28 10.82
C LEU A 234 -14.33 -2.25 9.64
N ALA A 235 -13.43 -3.22 9.57
CA ALA A 235 -13.40 -4.22 8.50
C ALA A 235 -14.01 -5.57 8.92
N ALA A 236 -14.94 -5.55 9.87
CA ALA A 236 -15.74 -6.70 10.25
C ALA A 236 -17.12 -6.66 9.57
N PRO A 237 -17.70 -7.83 9.24
CA PRO A 237 -19.04 -7.91 8.65
C PRO A 237 -20.11 -7.28 9.54
N GLN A 238 -21.09 -6.61 8.95
CA GLN A 238 -22.22 -6.02 9.68
C GLN A 238 -23.06 -7.07 10.44
N SER A 239 -23.12 -8.30 9.93
CA SER A 239 -23.76 -9.43 10.62
C SER A 239 -23.10 -9.75 11.97
N ASN A 240 -21.85 -9.37 12.16
CA ASN A 240 -21.07 -9.58 13.38
C ASN A 240 -20.93 -8.29 14.22
N GLY A 241 -21.72 -7.26 13.90
CA GLY A 241 -21.69 -5.98 14.58
C GLY A 241 -20.61 -5.01 14.08
N GLY A 242 -19.95 -5.32 12.97
CA GLY A 242 -18.96 -4.44 12.33
C GLY A 242 -19.57 -3.40 11.40
N PHE A 243 -18.73 -2.54 10.80
CA PHE A 243 -19.15 -1.46 9.92
C PHE A 243 -19.15 -1.85 8.43
N GLY A 244 -18.67 -3.06 8.09
CA GLY A 244 -18.85 -3.69 6.79
C GLY A 244 -17.83 -3.32 5.72
N PHE A 245 -16.72 -2.66 6.06
CA PHE A 245 -15.59 -2.59 5.13
C PHE A 245 -15.01 -3.98 4.86
N ASP A 246 -14.54 -4.20 3.63
CA ASP A 246 -13.86 -5.45 3.27
C ASP A 246 -12.43 -5.49 3.81
N TYR A 247 -11.78 -4.33 3.85
CA TYR A 247 -10.39 -4.17 4.30
C TYR A 247 -10.20 -2.86 5.06
N ARG A 248 -9.12 -2.81 5.81
CA ARG A 248 -8.52 -1.57 6.31
C ARG A 248 -7.03 -1.53 5.97
N PHE A 249 -6.45 -0.34 5.90
CA PHE A 249 -5.01 -0.18 5.76
C PHE A 249 -4.28 -0.49 7.07
N ALA A 250 -3.14 -1.18 6.98
CA ALA A 250 -2.23 -1.42 8.09
C ALA A 250 -1.26 -0.24 8.25
N MET A 251 -1.81 0.94 8.60
CA MET A 251 -1.09 2.23 8.58
C MET A 251 0.10 2.30 9.55
N GLY A 252 0.11 1.50 10.62
CA GLY A 252 1.26 1.40 11.52
C GLY A 252 2.53 0.84 10.87
N VAL A 253 2.40 0.05 9.79
CA VAL A 253 3.55 -0.58 9.12
C VAL A 253 4.43 0.45 8.40
N PRO A 254 3.93 1.31 7.50
CA PRO A 254 4.75 2.33 6.85
C PRO A 254 5.31 3.36 7.84
N ASP A 255 4.54 3.75 8.86
CA ASP A 255 5.01 4.67 9.89
C ASP A 255 6.16 4.08 10.70
N TYR A 256 6.09 2.78 10.99
CA TYR A 256 7.18 2.08 11.65
C TYR A 256 8.44 2.00 10.76
N TRP A 257 8.30 1.72 9.46
CA TRP A 257 9.43 1.74 8.53
C TRP A 257 10.12 3.10 8.46
N ILE A 258 9.35 4.19 8.35
CA ILE A 258 9.89 5.55 8.34
C ILE A 258 10.64 5.85 9.64
N ARG A 259 10.03 5.53 10.79
CA ARG A 259 10.66 5.72 12.10
C ARG A 259 11.95 4.92 12.23
N LEU A 260 11.91 3.64 11.85
CA LEU A 260 13.06 2.74 11.92
C LEU A 260 14.26 3.27 11.11
N ILE A 261 14.01 3.70 9.87
CA ILE A 261 15.05 4.20 8.97
C ILE A 261 15.57 5.58 9.43
N LYS A 262 14.73 6.42 10.02
CA LYS A 262 15.11 7.75 10.51
C LYS A 262 15.91 7.70 11.80
N GLU A 263 15.51 6.87 12.73
CA GLU A 263 15.99 6.92 14.11
C GLU A 263 17.11 5.91 14.39
N PHE A 264 17.20 4.84 13.61
CA PHE A 264 18.13 3.74 13.87
C PHE A 264 19.03 3.48 12.68
N LYS A 265 20.30 3.16 12.97
CA LYS A 265 21.19 2.54 11.98
C LYS A 265 20.82 1.07 11.81
N ASP A 266 21.18 0.45 10.68
CA ASP A 266 20.87 -0.96 10.38
C ASP A 266 21.32 -1.91 11.50
N GLU A 267 22.51 -1.64 12.04
CA GLU A 267 23.11 -2.43 13.12
C GLU A 267 22.30 -2.39 14.42
N ASP A 268 21.46 -1.38 14.60
CA ASP A 268 20.67 -1.16 15.80
C ASP A 268 19.20 -1.56 15.64
N TRP A 269 18.77 -2.04 14.46
CA TRP A 269 17.38 -2.40 14.21
C TRP A 269 16.87 -3.47 15.19
N PRO A 270 15.78 -3.19 15.93
CA PRO A 270 15.20 -4.13 16.90
C PRO A 270 14.32 -5.17 16.18
N ILE A 271 14.93 -6.24 15.69
CA ILE A 271 14.30 -7.21 14.78
C ILE A 271 13.07 -7.90 15.39
N GLY A 272 13.09 -8.24 16.67
CA GLY A 272 11.90 -8.80 17.35
C GLY A 272 10.74 -7.81 17.39
N HIS A 273 11.01 -6.51 17.60
CA HIS A 273 9.97 -5.48 17.53
C HIS A 273 9.49 -5.23 16.10
N LEU A 274 10.39 -5.28 15.11
CA LEU A 274 10.00 -5.25 13.70
C LEU A 274 9.02 -6.39 13.36
N TRP A 275 9.32 -7.60 13.81
CA TRP A 275 8.42 -8.75 13.63
C TRP A 275 7.04 -8.50 14.25
N PHE A 276 7.01 -7.96 15.47
CA PHE A 276 5.75 -7.63 16.15
C PHE A 276 4.94 -6.61 15.35
N GLU A 277 5.53 -5.50 14.93
CA GLU A 277 4.83 -4.41 14.20
C GLU A 277 4.28 -4.88 12.84
N LEU A 278 5.05 -5.71 12.11
CA LEU A 278 4.60 -6.27 10.84
C LEU A 278 3.40 -7.22 10.98
N ASN A 279 3.21 -7.83 12.16
CA ASN A 279 2.14 -8.79 12.43
C ASN A 279 1.07 -8.26 13.39
N ASN A 280 1.21 -7.02 13.89
CA ASN A 280 0.26 -6.41 14.82
C ASN A 280 -1.04 -6.01 14.07
N ARG A 281 -1.94 -6.96 13.97
CA ARG A 281 -3.25 -6.79 13.34
C ARG A 281 -4.33 -7.59 14.05
N ARG A 282 -5.60 -7.18 13.86
CA ARG A 282 -6.75 -7.94 14.36
C ARG A 282 -6.98 -9.17 13.49
N ASN A 283 -7.26 -10.30 14.11
CA ASN A 283 -7.47 -11.58 13.40
C ASN A 283 -8.81 -11.64 12.66
N ASP A 284 -9.78 -10.85 13.08
CA ASP A 284 -11.16 -10.81 12.58
C ASP A 284 -11.36 -9.73 11.50
N GLU A 285 -10.34 -8.93 11.21
CA GLU A 285 -10.37 -7.88 10.19
C GLU A 285 -9.30 -8.12 9.12
N LYS A 286 -9.68 -7.93 7.86
CA LYS A 286 -8.74 -8.02 6.74
C LYS A 286 -7.95 -6.72 6.59
N THR A 287 -6.63 -6.86 6.40
CA THR A 287 -5.73 -5.71 6.26
C THR A 287 -4.96 -5.73 4.95
N ILE A 288 -4.69 -4.53 4.43
CA ILE A 288 -3.77 -4.29 3.31
C ILE A 288 -2.52 -3.66 3.89
N SER A 289 -1.38 -4.31 3.69
CA SER A 289 -0.08 -3.84 4.17
C SER A 289 0.72 -3.19 3.04
N TYR A 290 1.57 -2.25 3.38
CA TYR A 290 2.45 -1.54 2.44
C TYR A 290 3.68 -0.99 3.16
N ALA A 291 4.76 -0.81 2.42
CA ALA A 291 5.97 -0.19 2.97
C ALA A 291 5.84 1.34 2.98
N GLU A 292 5.29 1.90 1.92
CA GLU A 292 4.94 3.32 1.79
C GLU A 292 3.80 3.49 0.78
N SER A 293 2.96 4.51 0.99
CA SER A 293 1.94 5.01 0.06
C SER A 293 2.29 6.43 -0.39
N HIS A 294 1.33 7.11 -1.01
CA HIS A 294 1.49 8.52 -1.33
C HIS A 294 1.74 9.39 -0.07
N ASP A 295 1.15 9.06 1.08
CA ASP A 295 1.26 9.87 2.30
C ASP A 295 2.70 10.06 2.76
N GLN A 296 3.51 8.98 2.77
CA GLN A 296 4.89 9.04 3.21
C GLN A 296 5.78 9.80 2.22
N ALA A 297 5.44 9.80 0.93
CA ALA A 297 6.22 10.45 -0.12
C ALA A 297 5.81 11.91 -0.38
N LEU A 298 4.55 12.29 -0.06
CA LEU A 298 3.96 13.59 -0.40
C LEU A 298 4.03 14.63 0.71
N VAL A 299 3.74 14.25 1.95
CA VAL A 299 3.50 15.21 3.03
C VAL A 299 4.81 15.70 3.66
N GLY A 300 5.70 16.25 2.83
CA GLY A 300 6.95 16.86 3.28
C GLY A 300 8.01 15.87 3.70
N ASP A 301 7.85 14.61 3.35
CA ASP A 301 8.80 13.55 3.67
C ASP A 301 9.42 12.93 2.40
N GLN A 302 10.38 12.06 2.56
CA GLN A 302 11.14 11.43 1.48
C GLN A 302 10.68 9.99 1.31
N SER A 303 10.73 9.47 0.09
CA SER A 303 10.53 8.03 -0.16
C SER A 303 11.54 7.17 0.63
N ILE A 304 11.17 5.94 0.92
CA ILE A 304 12.04 4.99 1.65
C ILE A 304 13.40 4.86 0.96
N ILE A 305 13.42 4.70 -0.36
CA ILE A 305 14.67 4.54 -1.10
C ILE A 305 15.57 5.80 -0.99
N PHE A 306 14.96 6.99 -1.07
CA PHE A 306 15.71 8.24 -0.94
C PHE A 306 16.25 8.44 0.48
N ARG A 307 15.52 8.01 1.51
CA ARG A 307 16.02 8.00 2.90
C ARG A 307 17.20 7.07 3.08
N LEU A 308 17.17 5.91 2.44
CA LEU A 308 18.25 4.92 2.53
C LEU A 308 19.52 5.39 1.80
N ILE A 309 19.40 6.03 0.65
CA ILE A 309 20.52 6.36 -0.25
C ILE A 309 20.82 7.87 -0.28
N GLY A 310 19.79 8.72 -0.34
CA GLY A 310 19.93 10.17 -0.44
C GLY A 310 20.52 10.60 -1.79
N LYS A 311 21.26 11.70 -1.80
CA LYS A 311 21.81 12.34 -2.99
C LYS A 311 22.73 11.46 -3.84
N GLU A 312 23.26 10.36 -3.29
CA GLU A 312 24.08 9.42 -4.04
C GLU A 312 23.30 8.76 -5.20
N MET A 313 21.95 8.75 -5.12
CA MET A 313 21.10 8.27 -6.22
C MET A 313 21.29 9.07 -7.53
N TYR A 314 21.69 10.34 -7.46
CA TYR A 314 21.85 11.16 -8.66
C TYR A 314 23.12 10.82 -9.45
N ASN A 315 24.13 10.26 -8.80
CA ASN A 315 25.44 10.07 -9.42
C ASN A 315 25.89 8.61 -9.49
N HIS A 316 25.29 7.69 -8.70
CA HIS A 316 25.82 6.34 -8.49
C HIS A 316 24.80 5.23 -8.78
N MET A 317 23.79 5.51 -9.60
CA MET A 317 22.81 4.50 -10.03
C MET A 317 23.18 3.80 -11.35
N GLY A 318 24.36 4.06 -11.90
CA GLY A 318 24.87 3.31 -13.04
C GLY A 318 25.12 1.84 -12.69
N ILE A 319 24.78 0.90 -13.60
CA ILE A 319 24.84 -0.56 -13.33
C ILE A 319 26.27 -1.01 -12.95
N ASN A 320 27.29 -0.38 -13.50
CA ASN A 320 28.71 -0.68 -13.23
C ASN A 320 29.32 0.20 -12.12
N ASP A 321 28.53 1.05 -11.49
CA ASP A 321 29.01 1.93 -10.43
C ASP A 321 28.88 1.24 -9.07
N HIS A 322 29.98 1.13 -8.34
CA HIS A 322 30.03 0.52 -7.02
C HIS A 322 30.08 1.59 -5.94
N ASN A 323 28.97 1.84 -5.31
CA ASN A 323 28.83 2.75 -4.19
C ASN A 323 28.18 2.03 -3.00
N LEU A 324 28.90 1.88 -1.90
CA LEU A 324 28.45 1.12 -0.72
C LEU A 324 27.12 1.62 -0.17
N LYS A 325 26.85 2.94 -0.24
CA LYS A 325 25.59 3.51 0.26
C LYS A 325 24.43 3.16 -0.65
N VAL A 326 24.64 3.22 -1.97
CA VAL A 326 23.64 2.83 -2.97
C VAL A 326 23.36 1.34 -2.89
N ASP A 327 24.41 0.50 -2.89
CA ASP A 327 24.26 -0.96 -2.84
C ASP A 327 23.58 -1.41 -1.55
N ARG A 328 23.91 -0.79 -0.39
CA ARG A 328 23.20 -0.98 0.88
C ARG A 328 21.73 -0.60 0.77
N GLY A 329 21.43 0.58 0.24
CA GLY A 329 20.07 1.08 0.15
C GLY A 329 19.19 0.23 -0.75
N ILE A 330 19.71 -0.23 -1.89
CA ILE A 330 19.03 -1.16 -2.81
C ILE A 330 18.74 -2.50 -2.12
N ALA A 331 19.72 -3.07 -1.42
CA ALA A 331 19.52 -4.33 -0.69
C ALA A 331 18.41 -4.21 0.37
N LEU A 332 18.47 -3.15 1.20
CA LEU A 332 17.46 -2.91 2.23
C LEU A 332 16.08 -2.61 1.63
N HIS A 333 15.99 -1.85 0.55
CA HIS A 333 14.72 -1.56 -0.12
C HIS A 333 14.02 -2.84 -0.58
N LYS A 334 14.75 -3.76 -1.23
CA LYS A 334 14.22 -5.07 -1.63
C LYS A 334 13.76 -5.89 -0.42
N MET A 335 14.56 -5.93 0.64
CA MET A 335 14.21 -6.67 1.87
C MET A 335 12.99 -6.09 2.58
N ILE A 336 12.88 -4.77 2.68
CA ILE A 336 11.72 -4.07 3.26
C ILE A 336 10.45 -4.42 2.50
N ARG A 337 10.47 -4.34 1.18
CA ARG A 337 9.31 -4.65 0.35
C ARG A 337 8.91 -6.12 0.46
N LEU A 338 9.89 -7.03 0.37
CA LEU A 338 9.63 -8.47 0.46
C LEU A 338 9.06 -8.87 1.83
N ILE A 339 9.62 -8.39 2.94
CA ILE A 339 9.10 -8.76 4.27
C ILE A 339 7.71 -8.16 4.50
N THR A 340 7.46 -6.93 4.02
CA THR A 340 6.15 -6.29 4.14
C THR A 340 5.08 -7.07 3.36
N LEU A 341 5.36 -7.49 2.12
CA LEU A 341 4.47 -8.36 1.35
C LEU A 341 4.30 -9.73 2.02
N ALA A 342 5.40 -10.35 2.43
CA ALA A 342 5.39 -11.71 2.99
C ALA A 342 4.68 -11.80 4.34
N THR A 343 4.63 -10.72 5.12
CA THR A 343 3.90 -10.62 6.37
C THR A 343 2.54 -9.93 6.24
N ALA A 344 2.19 -9.41 5.07
CA ALA A 344 0.93 -8.71 4.84
C ALA A 344 -0.29 -9.54 5.27
N GLY A 345 -1.37 -8.87 5.66
CA GLY A 345 -2.62 -9.55 5.99
C GLY A 345 -3.25 -10.22 4.77
N ASN A 346 -4.19 -9.53 4.13
CA ASN A 346 -5.00 -10.07 3.04
C ASN A 346 -4.88 -9.23 1.75
N GLY A 347 -3.95 -8.30 1.69
CA GLY A 347 -3.66 -7.47 0.52
C GLY A 347 -2.35 -6.73 0.67
N TYR A 348 -1.83 -6.23 -0.44
CA TYR A 348 -0.59 -5.46 -0.51
C TYR A 348 -0.78 -4.26 -1.42
N LEU A 349 -0.14 -3.12 -1.08
CA LEU A 349 -0.18 -1.90 -1.88
C LEU A 349 1.23 -1.43 -2.20
N ASN A 350 1.41 -1.00 -3.46
CA ASN A 350 2.56 -0.24 -3.95
C ASN A 350 2.09 1.11 -4.46
N PHE A 351 2.79 2.18 -4.11
CA PHE A 351 2.61 3.48 -4.72
C PHE A 351 3.52 3.63 -5.93
N MET A 352 3.00 4.21 -7.02
CA MET A 352 3.70 4.35 -8.31
C MET A 352 5.11 4.92 -8.18
N GLY A 353 6.08 4.22 -8.72
CA GLY A 353 7.50 4.56 -8.70
C GLY A 353 8.29 3.89 -7.56
N ASN A 354 7.61 3.41 -6.50
CA ASN A 354 8.30 2.74 -5.40
C ASN A 354 8.88 1.39 -5.82
N GLU A 355 8.24 0.71 -6.77
CA GLU A 355 8.69 -0.58 -7.32
C GLU A 355 10.08 -0.51 -7.95
N PHE A 356 10.42 0.60 -8.59
CA PHE A 356 11.75 0.80 -9.18
C PHE A 356 12.63 1.76 -8.37
N GLY A 357 12.15 2.24 -7.20
CA GLY A 357 12.91 3.15 -6.35
C GLY A 357 13.08 4.54 -6.95
N HIS A 358 11.99 5.17 -7.42
CA HIS A 358 12.03 6.55 -7.93
C HIS A 358 12.73 7.49 -6.94
N PRO A 359 13.74 8.29 -7.39
CA PRO A 359 14.69 8.93 -6.49
C PRO A 359 14.17 10.13 -5.72
N GLU A 360 13.08 10.75 -6.17
CA GLU A 360 12.68 12.06 -5.68
C GLU A 360 11.44 11.95 -4.78
N TRP A 361 11.34 12.88 -3.85
CA TRP A 361 10.09 13.13 -3.13
C TRP A 361 9.08 13.79 -4.09
N ILE A 362 7.83 13.93 -3.67
CA ILE A 362 6.77 14.56 -4.44
C ILE A 362 6.55 15.98 -3.92
N ASP A 363 6.61 16.97 -4.81
CA ASP A 363 6.30 18.35 -4.50
C ASP A 363 5.49 18.95 -5.68
N PHE A 364 4.22 19.19 -5.42
CA PHE A 364 3.31 19.73 -6.41
C PHE A 364 3.54 21.22 -6.67
N PRO A 365 3.13 21.74 -7.84
CA PRO A 365 3.26 23.15 -8.17
C PRO A 365 2.59 24.04 -7.11
N ARG A 366 3.38 24.93 -6.52
CA ARG A 366 2.98 25.89 -5.49
C ARG A 366 3.90 27.11 -5.54
N GLU A 367 3.51 28.21 -4.90
CA GLU A 367 4.30 29.43 -4.86
C GLU A 367 5.74 29.18 -4.38
N GLY A 368 5.93 28.38 -3.34
CA GLY A 368 7.23 28.10 -2.74
C GLY A 368 8.21 27.32 -3.63
N ASN A 369 7.75 26.70 -4.75
CA ASN A 369 8.61 26.03 -5.73
C ASN A 369 8.48 26.63 -7.13
N ASN A 370 8.03 27.90 -7.23
CA ASN A 370 7.80 28.62 -8.50
C ASN A 370 6.86 27.87 -9.45
N TRP A 371 5.84 27.21 -8.93
CA TRP A 371 4.84 26.45 -9.69
C TRP A 371 5.44 25.33 -10.56
N SER A 372 6.56 24.75 -10.11
CA SER A 372 7.31 23.72 -10.84
C SER A 372 6.62 22.36 -10.79
N TYR A 373 6.55 21.69 -11.94
CA TYR A 373 6.11 20.30 -12.06
C TYR A 373 7.25 19.28 -11.94
N LYS A 374 8.49 19.72 -11.74
CA LYS A 374 9.67 18.87 -11.73
C LYS A 374 9.54 17.65 -10.83
N ASN A 375 9.00 17.84 -9.63
CA ASN A 375 8.81 16.77 -8.64
C ASN A 375 7.35 16.25 -8.57
N ALA A 376 6.50 16.66 -9.53
CA ALA A 376 5.11 16.20 -9.64
C ALA A 376 4.92 15.31 -10.88
N ARG A 377 5.86 14.42 -11.10
CA ARG A 377 5.89 13.47 -12.23
C ARG A 377 6.58 12.17 -11.86
N ARG A 378 6.52 11.18 -12.75
CA ARG A 378 7.32 9.96 -12.66
C ARG A 378 8.26 9.85 -13.85
N GLN A 379 9.53 9.62 -13.57
CA GLN A 379 10.60 9.54 -14.57
C GLN A 379 10.77 8.07 -15.01
N TRP A 380 9.88 7.61 -15.89
CA TRP A 380 9.86 6.23 -16.37
C TRP A 380 11.13 5.84 -17.13
N HIS A 381 11.80 6.79 -17.79
CA HIS A 381 13.08 6.55 -18.47
C HIS A 381 14.15 5.98 -17.52
N LEU A 382 14.06 6.22 -16.21
CA LEU A 382 15.00 5.66 -15.23
C LEU A 382 14.92 4.14 -15.17
N THR A 383 13.70 3.61 -15.12
CA THR A 383 13.50 2.16 -15.11
C THR A 383 13.62 1.52 -16.49
N ASP A 384 13.36 2.27 -17.57
CA ASP A 384 13.50 1.79 -18.95
C ASP A 384 14.97 1.72 -19.41
N ASN A 385 15.87 2.42 -18.71
CA ASN A 385 17.28 2.45 -19.05
C ASN A 385 18.03 1.29 -18.40
N VAL A 386 18.37 0.28 -19.19
CA VAL A 386 19.13 -0.91 -18.77
C VAL A 386 20.54 -0.64 -18.21
N HIS A 387 21.06 0.57 -18.37
CA HIS A 387 22.34 1.00 -17.79
C HIS A 387 22.22 1.60 -16.39
N LEU A 388 21.00 1.69 -15.84
CA LEU A 388 20.73 2.20 -14.49
C LEU A 388 20.17 1.08 -13.60
N LYS A 389 20.47 1.12 -12.31
CA LYS A 389 20.04 0.11 -11.33
C LYS A 389 18.53 0.11 -11.05
N TYR A 390 17.78 1.14 -11.52
CA TYR A 390 16.32 1.22 -11.30
C TYR A 390 15.56 0.05 -11.92
N HIS A 391 15.96 -0.42 -13.13
CA HIS A 391 15.30 -1.57 -13.75
C HIS A 391 15.48 -2.85 -12.93
N LEU A 392 16.62 -3.03 -12.23
CA LEU A 392 16.88 -4.19 -11.39
C LEU A 392 15.96 -4.24 -10.17
N LEU A 393 15.56 -3.07 -9.64
CA LEU A 393 14.56 -2.98 -8.58
C LEU A 393 13.16 -3.33 -9.11
N ALA A 394 12.81 -2.85 -10.31
CA ALA A 394 11.55 -3.18 -10.96
C ALA A 394 11.43 -4.68 -11.26
N GLU A 395 12.49 -5.32 -11.77
CA GLU A 395 12.52 -6.78 -12.00
C GLU A 395 12.32 -7.56 -10.69
N PHE A 396 12.98 -7.14 -9.60
CA PHE A 396 12.75 -7.77 -8.30
C PHE A 396 11.30 -7.63 -7.83
N ASP A 397 10.68 -6.45 -8.03
CA ASP A 397 9.29 -6.23 -7.67
C ASP A 397 8.34 -7.11 -8.48
N ASN A 398 8.56 -7.19 -9.79
CA ASN A 398 7.77 -8.04 -10.70
C ASN A 398 7.79 -9.51 -10.24
N ASP A 399 8.96 -10.04 -9.92
CA ASP A 399 9.11 -11.42 -9.46
C ASP A 399 8.55 -11.64 -8.06
N MET A 400 8.66 -10.65 -7.18
CA MET A 400 8.02 -10.66 -5.85
C MET A 400 6.49 -10.69 -5.95
N ILE A 401 5.89 -9.92 -6.85
CA ILE A 401 4.44 -9.91 -7.12
C ILE A 401 4.02 -11.22 -7.80
N ALA A 402 4.80 -11.71 -8.76
CA ALA A 402 4.55 -13.01 -9.41
C ALA A 402 4.58 -14.16 -8.40
N LEU A 403 5.55 -14.16 -7.47
CA LEU A 403 5.63 -15.12 -6.37
C LEU A 403 4.35 -15.09 -5.51
N ALA A 404 3.91 -13.89 -5.11
CA ALA A 404 2.72 -13.73 -4.27
C ALA A 404 1.46 -14.29 -4.96
N ARG A 405 1.32 -14.10 -6.26
CA ARG A 405 0.19 -14.61 -7.05
C ARG A 405 0.28 -16.13 -7.25
N THR A 406 1.43 -16.60 -7.72
CA THR A 406 1.64 -18.02 -8.06
C THR A 406 1.48 -18.92 -6.84
N CYS A 407 2.04 -18.50 -5.71
CA CYS A 407 1.96 -19.24 -4.45
C CYS A 407 0.72 -18.89 -3.61
N ARG A 408 -0.17 -18.05 -4.14
CA ARG A 408 -1.40 -17.60 -3.46
C ARG A 408 -1.13 -17.13 -2.02
N LEU A 409 -0.05 -16.36 -1.88
CA LEU A 409 0.53 -16.00 -0.59
C LEU A 409 -0.45 -15.28 0.34
N LEU A 410 -1.31 -14.41 -0.22
CA LEU A 410 -2.23 -13.57 0.54
C LEU A 410 -3.61 -14.20 0.79
N ASP A 411 -3.87 -15.41 0.28
CA ASP A 411 -5.12 -16.13 0.51
C ASP A 411 -5.28 -16.53 1.99
N GLN A 412 -4.15 -16.70 2.68
CA GLN A 412 -4.09 -17.04 4.11
C GLN A 412 -3.35 -15.94 4.87
N SER A 413 -3.93 -15.45 5.94
CA SER A 413 -3.31 -14.40 6.79
C SER A 413 -2.33 -14.96 7.83
N ASN A 414 -2.26 -16.28 7.99
CA ASN A 414 -1.42 -16.90 9.01
C ASN A 414 0.06 -16.90 8.58
N VAL A 415 0.90 -16.30 9.41
CA VAL A 415 2.35 -16.26 9.28
C VAL A 415 2.94 -16.91 10.52
N GLN A 416 3.73 -17.96 10.35
CA GLN A 416 4.32 -18.71 11.45
C GLN A 416 5.80 -18.34 11.61
N LEU A 417 6.16 -17.71 12.72
CA LEU A 417 7.56 -17.50 13.08
C LEU A 417 8.23 -18.86 13.32
N LEU A 418 9.28 -19.16 12.60
CA LEU A 418 10.11 -20.35 12.82
C LEU A 418 11.31 -20.03 13.69
N HIS A 419 11.94 -18.86 13.45
CA HIS A 419 13.13 -18.46 14.19
C HIS A 419 13.30 -16.94 14.19
N GLU A 420 13.72 -16.40 15.33
CA GLU A 420 14.09 -15.00 15.49
C GLU A 420 15.35 -14.91 16.35
N ASP A 421 16.36 -14.17 15.87
CA ASP A 421 17.59 -13.89 16.60
C ASP A 421 17.89 -12.38 16.52
N THR A 422 17.44 -11.64 17.52
CA THR A 422 17.65 -10.19 17.60
C THR A 422 19.11 -9.80 17.57
N ALA A 423 20.00 -10.59 18.20
CA ALA A 423 21.44 -10.27 18.25
C ALA A 423 22.11 -10.43 16.88
N LYS A 424 21.73 -11.47 16.14
CA LYS A 424 22.23 -11.73 14.79
C LYS A 424 21.38 -11.08 13.70
N LYS A 425 20.25 -10.44 14.06
CA LYS A 425 19.33 -9.75 13.14
C LYS A 425 18.74 -10.66 12.07
N VAL A 426 18.41 -11.88 12.47
CA VAL A 426 17.82 -12.91 11.60
C VAL A 426 16.36 -13.11 11.95
N ILE A 427 15.51 -13.11 10.91
CA ILE A 427 14.10 -13.52 11.00
C ILE A 427 13.84 -14.60 9.96
N ILE A 428 13.24 -15.70 10.39
CA ILE A 428 12.82 -16.80 9.52
C ILE A 428 11.39 -17.17 9.87
N PHE A 429 10.53 -17.20 8.87
CA PHE A 429 9.13 -17.54 9.06
C PHE A 429 8.57 -18.34 7.89
N LYS A 430 7.48 -19.05 8.15
CA LYS A 430 6.72 -19.79 7.14
C LYS A 430 5.40 -19.09 6.84
N ARG A 431 5.05 -19.04 5.55
CA ARG A 431 3.72 -18.69 5.08
C ARG A 431 3.37 -19.55 3.87
N ALA A 432 2.19 -20.18 3.87
CA ALA A 432 1.85 -21.23 2.91
C ALA A 432 2.96 -22.31 2.87
N ASP A 433 3.42 -22.69 1.68
CA ASP A 433 4.51 -23.66 1.51
C ASP A 433 5.89 -23.00 1.34
N LEU A 434 5.99 -21.72 1.73
CA LEU A 434 7.21 -20.93 1.59
C LEU A 434 7.86 -20.69 2.95
N ILE A 435 9.19 -20.76 2.99
CA ILE A 435 10.01 -20.28 4.09
C ILE A 435 10.74 -19.02 3.62
N PHE A 436 10.52 -17.93 4.33
CA PHE A 436 11.17 -16.65 4.12
C PHE A 436 12.32 -16.50 5.09
N VAL A 437 13.49 -16.19 4.58
CA VAL A 437 14.74 -16.06 5.33
C VAL A 437 15.28 -14.66 5.16
N PHE A 438 15.48 -13.93 6.26
CA PHE A 438 16.04 -12.58 6.28
C PHE A 438 17.24 -12.50 7.20
N ASN A 439 18.37 -12.01 6.69
CA ASN A 439 19.50 -11.60 7.47
C ASN A 439 19.70 -10.09 7.31
N PHE A 440 19.19 -9.31 8.26
CA PHE A 440 19.36 -7.85 8.29
C PHE A 440 20.72 -7.40 8.82
N HIS A 441 21.58 -8.33 9.25
CA HIS A 441 22.87 -7.96 9.81
C HIS A 441 23.75 -7.25 8.76
N PRO A 442 24.32 -6.06 9.07
CA PRO A 442 25.01 -5.24 8.08
C PRO A 442 26.33 -5.85 7.58
N TYR A 443 27.00 -6.68 8.39
CA TYR A 443 28.36 -7.16 8.11
C TYR A 443 28.52 -8.68 8.21
N CYS A 444 27.68 -9.36 9.04
CA CYS A 444 27.89 -10.77 9.32
C CYS A 444 27.08 -11.65 8.38
N SER A 445 27.79 -12.44 7.60
CA SER A 445 27.24 -13.63 6.95
C SER A 445 27.42 -14.83 7.89
N PHE A 446 26.45 -15.71 7.93
CA PHE A 446 26.47 -16.87 8.80
C PHE A 446 26.54 -18.14 7.96
N THR A 447 27.58 -18.93 8.18
CA THR A 447 27.70 -20.29 7.65
C THR A 447 27.02 -21.29 8.60
N ASP A 448 26.43 -22.34 8.04
CA ASP A 448 25.76 -23.39 8.82
C ASP A 448 24.76 -22.87 9.84
N TYR A 449 23.99 -21.83 9.47
CA TYR A 449 22.97 -21.28 10.34
C TYR A 449 21.81 -22.24 10.46
N ARG A 450 21.57 -22.73 11.68
CA ARG A 450 20.64 -23.83 11.96
C ARG A 450 19.41 -23.33 12.66
N PHE A 451 18.26 -23.78 12.16
CA PHE A 451 16.95 -23.50 12.77
C PHE A 451 16.01 -24.69 12.52
N GLU A 452 14.98 -24.78 13.33
CA GLU A 452 13.95 -25.80 13.18
C GLU A 452 13.00 -25.45 12.03
N ALA A 453 12.76 -26.42 11.13
CA ALA A 453 11.86 -26.27 9.98
C ALA A 453 11.02 -27.56 9.82
N PRO A 454 9.85 -27.47 9.17
CA PRO A 454 9.10 -28.67 8.79
C PRO A 454 9.98 -29.66 8.01
N PRO A 455 9.82 -30.97 8.21
CA PRO A 455 10.61 -31.96 7.50
C PRO A 455 10.36 -31.86 5.99
N GLY A 456 11.44 -31.87 5.20
CA GLY A 456 11.29 -31.80 3.75
C GLY A 456 12.55 -31.44 2.98
N LYS A 457 12.31 -31.27 1.69
CA LYS A 457 13.26 -30.79 0.69
C LYS A 457 12.85 -29.38 0.28
N TYR A 458 13.80 -28.46 0.24
CA TYR A 458 13.56 -27.05 -0.03
C TYR A 458 14.41 -26.57 -1.20
N GLN A 459 13.80 -25.79 -2.10
CA GLN A 459 14.50 -25.14 -3.21
C GLN A 459 14.34 -23.63 -3.11
N MET A 460 15.39 -22.89 -3.40
CA MET A 460 15.36 -21.44 -3.47
C MET A 460 14.66 -21.01 -4.76
N ILE A 461 13.67 -20.13 -4.62
CA ILE A 461 12.83 -19.64 -5.72
C ILE A 461 12.88 -18.13 -5.91
N LEU A 462 13.36 -17.38 -4.93
CA LEU A 462 13.64 -15.94 -5.02
C LEU A 462 14.84 -15.63 -4.14
N ASP A 463 15.78 -14.84 -4.65
CA ASP A 463 16.96 -14.37 -3.92
C ASP A 463 17.18 -12.88 -4.21
N CYS A 464 17.00 -12.02 -3.21
CA CYS A 464 17.22 -10.58 -3.39
C CYS A 464 18.70 -10.21 -3.63
N ASP A 465 19.62 -11.16 -3.38
CA ASP A 465 21.06 -11.00 -3.59
C ASP A 465 21.53 -11.45 -4.99
N ALA A 466 20.61 -11.96 -5.81
CA ALA A 466 20.92 -12.42 -7.15
C ALA A 466 21.41 -11.27 -8.07
N PRO A 467 22.35 -11.54 -9.00
CA PRO A 467 22.88 -10.52 -9.91
C PRO A 467 21.83 -9.86 -10.80
N GLU A 468 20.79 -10.60 -11.17
CA GLU A 468 19.64 -10.11 -11.96
C GLU A 468 18.87 -8.98 -11.24
N TYR A 469 19.00 -8.87 -9.93
CA TYR A 469 18.43 -7.77 -9.12
C TYR A 469 19.51 -6.83 -8.56
N GLY A 470 20.72 -6.84 -9.15
CA GLY A 470 21.85 -6.00 -8.74
C GLY A 470 22.50 -6.42 -7.43
N GLY A 471 22.30 -7.65 -7.00
CA GLY A 471 22.99 -8.23 -5.85
C GLY A 471 24.36 -8.82 -6.23
N PRO A 472 25.24 -9.08 -5.25
CA PRO A 472 26.57 -9.66 -5.47
C PRO A 472 26.56 -11.16 -5.80
N GLY A 473 25.43 -11.86 -5.78
CA GLY A 473 25.32 -13.25 -6.19
C GLY A 473 26.03 -14.23 -5.26
N ARG A 474 25.86 -14.09 -3.95
CA ARG A 474 26.56 -14.92 -2.94
C ARG A 474 25.90 -16.28 -2.68
N LEU A 475 24.70 -16.50 -3.20
CA LEU A 475 23.97 -17.77 -3.13
C LEU A 475 24.00 -18.48 -4.48
N LEU A 476 24.07 -19.81 -4.46
CA LEU A 476 24.01 -20.59 -5.69
C LEU A 476 22.55 -20.76 -6.12
N PRO A 477 22.18 -20.39 -7.35
CA PRO A 477 20.82 -20.57 -7.86
C PRO A 477 20.46 -22.07 -7.89
N LYS A 478 19.18 -22.36 -7.63
CA LYS A 478 18.63 -23.74 -7.68
C LYS A 478 19.25 -24.72 -6.67
N GLN A 479 19.92 -24.21 -5.61
CA GLN A 479 20.41 -25.06 -4.55
C GLN A 479 19.24 -25.74 -3.82
N THR A 480 19.41 -27.04 -3.56
CA THR A 480 18.46 -27.84 -2.78
C THR A 480 18.97 -28.05 -1.36
N HIS A 481 18.12 -27.80 -0.40
CA HIS A 481 18.39 -28.00 1.01
C HIS A 481 17.47 -29.10 1.56
N PHE A 482 17.98 -29.87 2.51
CA PHE A 482 17.24 -30.93 3.20
C PHE A 482 17.25 -30.69 4.69
N THR A 483 16.13 -30.99 5.34
CA THR A 483 16.12 -31.04 6.80
C THR A 483 16.81 -32.31 7.29
N ILE A 484 17.57 -32.19 8.37
CA ILE A 484 18.22 -33.31 9.06
C ILE A 484 17.51 -33.53 10.39
N MET A 485 17.10 -34.77 10.63
CA MET A 485 16.45 -35.14 11.88
C MET A 485 17.50 -35.26 13.00
N GLU A 486 17.33 -34.47 14.05
CA GLU A 486 18.10 -34.58 15.29
C GLU A 486 17.29 -35.24 16.38
N LYS A 487 17.84 -36.30 16.95
CA LYS A 487 17.22 -37.02 18.06
C LYS A 487 17.51 -36.30 19.39
N GLN A 488 16.60 -35.45 19.83
CA GLN A 488 16.62 -34.86 21.16
C GLN A 488 15.39 -35.32 21.94
N LYS A 489 15.58 -35.86 23.15
CA LYS A 489 14.44 -36.21 24.03
C LYS A 489 13.78 -34.93 24.55
N PRO A 490 12.42 -34.83 24.59
CA PRO A 490 11.45 -35.89 24.31
C PRO A 490 10.96 -35.99 22.85
N GLN A 491 11.34 -35.05 21.95
CA GLN A 491 10.86 -35.00 20.57
C GLN A 491 12.01 -34.97 19.56
N ASN A 492 11.77 -35.47 18.34
CA ASN A 492 12.68 -35.32 17.23
C ASN A 492 12.51 -33.95 16.61
N HIS A 493 13.59 -33.23 16.35
CA HIS A 493 13.61 -31.95 15.69
C HIS A 493 14.16 -32.09 14.27
N HIS A 494 13.56 -31.40 13.31
CA HIS A 494 14.05 -31.32 11.95
C HIS A 494 14.77 -29.99 11.76
N MET A 495 16.07 -30.03 11.56
CA MET A 495 16.92 -28.86 11.45
C MET A 495 17.27 -28.60 9.99
N LEU A 496 17.11 -27.36 9.55
CA LEU A 496 17.62 -26.86 8.29
C LEU A 496 18.89 -26.05 8.55
N SER A 497 19.94 -26.26 7.75
CA SER A 497 21.19 -25.54 7.85
C SER A 497 21.43 -24.76 6.56
N LEU A 498 21.63 -23.44 6.65
CA LEU A 498 21.74 -22.53 5.53
C LEU A 498 22.95 -21.60 5.65
N TYR A 499 23.45 -21.14 4.52
CA TYR A 499 24.31 -19.96 4.47
C TYR A 499 23.43 -18.71 4.34
N LEU A 500 23.62 -17.75 5.25
CA LEU A 500 22.87 -16.48 5.29
C LEU A 500 23.82 -15.32 5.00
N PRO A 501 23.89 -14.82 3.76
CA PRO A 501 24.67 -13.62 3.46
C PRO A 501 24.19 -12.39 4.24
N ALA A 502 25.09 -11.50 4.62
CA ALA A 502 24.74 -10.22 5.25
C ALA A 502 23.85 -9.37 4.35
N ARG A 503 22.83 -8.70 4.91
CA ARG A 503 21.85 -7.89 4.15
C ARG A 503 21.28 -8.62 2.95
N SER A 504 20.74 -9.80 3.18
CA SER A 504 20.07 -10.57 2.14
C SER A 504 18.79 -11.18 2.64
N ALA A 505 17.91 -11.47 1.70
CA ALA A 505 16.71 -12.25 1.94
C ALA A 505 16.47 -13.19 0.77
N PHE A 506 15.96 -14.36 1.06
CA PHE A 506 15.58 -15.33 0.03
C PHE A 506 14.38 -16.15 0.46
N VAL A 507 13.76 -16.79 -0.51
CA VAL A 507 12.54 -17.58 -0.32
C VAL A 507 12.79 -19.00 -0.74
N LEU A 508 12.45 -19.93 0.13
CA LEU A 508 12.51 -21.36 -0.12
C LEU A 508 11.09 -21.91 -0.30
N TYR A 509 10.92 -22.74 -1.31
CA TYR A 509 9.71 -23.51 -1.55
C TYR A 509 9.90 -24.95 -1.06
N SER A 510 8.92 -25.49 -0.34
CA SER A 510 8.90 -26.91 0.02
C SER A 510 8.56 -27.75 -1.20
N ALA A 511 9.57 -28.37 -1.78
CA ALA A 511 9.36 -29.36 -2.83
C ALA A 511 8.86 -30.65 -2.15
N THR A 512 7.56 -30.88 -2.18
CA THR A 512 7.02 -32.23 -1.91
C THR A 512 7.63 -33.18 -2.93
N GLU A 513 7.98 -34.40 -2.51
CA GLU A 513 8.40 -35.44 -3.45
C GLU A 513 7.43 -35.48 -4.62
N ASP A 514 7.97 -35.44 -5.86
CA ASP A 514 7.16 -35.68 -7.04
C ASP A 514 6.30 -36.92 -6.79
N PRO A 515 4.98 -36.88 -7.05
CA PRO A 515 4.22 -38.11 -7.09
C PRO A 515 4.91 -38.99 -8.14
N GLN A 516 5.50 -40.08 -7.69
CA GLN A 516 6.11 -41.06 -8.59
C GLN A 516 5.11 -41.42 -9.69
N PRO A 517 5.53 -41.54 -10.97
CA PRO A 517 4.67 -41.74 -12.11
C PRO A 517 3.82 -43.00 -12.01
#